data_82049883f11ec14289bcb06a3695fd36
#
_entry.id   82049883f11ec14289bcb06a3695fd36
#
_cell.length_a   1.000
_cell.length_b   1.000
_cell.length_c   1.000
_cell.angle_alpha   90.00
_cell.angle_beta   90.00
_cell.angle_gamma   90.00
#
_symmetry.space_group_name_H-M   'P 1'
#
loop_
_entity.id
_entity.type
_entity.pdbx_description
1 polymer ?
#
loop_
_entity_poly.entity_id
_entity_poly.type
_entity_poly.pdbx_seq_one_letter_code
_entity_poly.pdbx_strand_id
1 'polypeptide(L)'
;WIGYKEGMVDLPYWAVVNLLRGILSPVCRIEVRGTREVPAGPWILACNHLSHFDPPLIAGAFSLPIDFLAMRELFQPAWFGFLMRSCRVIPVGRKQADTTALKTALDRLRSGRIVGVFPEGGLRAGKTSVLEGAPLTEGVSLLASRSGCPVRPAVIVGSDQLYVARNWLRRPRVVVAIGKPLHAPLRGQDRKEWMARLAEEMRSLFGEVKRAHRLEEVVLPKTPQERWKSGR
;
A
#
# COMPACT_ATOMS: atom_id res chain seq x y z
N TRP A 1 8.57 19.04 14.23
CA TRP A 1 7.25 19.28 14.84
C TRP A 1 6.64 20.53 14.23
N ILE A 2 6.22 20.49 12.97
CA ILE A 2 5.44 21.58 12.39
C ILE A 2 4.26 20.93 11.65
N GLY A 3 3.07 21.07 12.22
CA GLY A 3 1.82 21.06 11.49
C GLY A 3 1.00 19.79 11.35
N TYR A 4 1.08 18.80 12.24
CA TYR A 4 -0.12 18.02 12.52
C TYR A 4 -1.01 18.94 13.37
N LYS A 5 -2.14 19.40 12.83
CA LYS A 5 -3.13 20.09 13.66
C LYS A 5 -3.53 19.10 14.76
N GLU A 6 -3.00 19.32 15.96
CA GLU A 6 -3.48 18.71 17.18
C GLU A 6 -4.98 19.02 17.28
N GLY A 7 -5.82 18.03 17.07
CA GLY A 7 -7.24 18.26 17.22
C GLY A 7 -8.16 17.14 16.76
N MET A 8 -7.69 16.16 16.03
CA MET A 8 -8.53 15.02 15.68
C MET A 8 -7.75 13.73 15.87
N VAL A 9 -7.78 13.25 17.10
CA VAL A 9 -7.32 11.89 17.41
C VAL A 9 -8.19 10.96 16.59
N ASP A 10 -7.60 10.28 15.61
CA ASP A 10 -8.28 9.29 14.77
C ASP A 10 -8.59 8.02 15.60
N LEU A 11 -9.33 8.20 16.71
CA LEU A 11 -9.68 7.11 17.63
C LEU A 11 -10.27 5.89 16.90
N PRO A 12 -11.24 6.04 15.98
CA PRO A 12 -11.78 4.90 15.26
C PRO A 12 -10.72 4.21 14.39
N TYR A 13 -9.85 4.98 13.72
CA TYR A 13 -8.77 4.43 12.92
C TYR A 13 -7.81 3.60 13.78
N TRP A 14 -7.33 4.18 14.89
CA TRP A 14 -6.38 3.50 15.76
C TRP A 14 -6.98 2.33 16.51
N ALA A 15 -8.25 2.39 16.88
CA ALA A 15 -8.96 1.25 17.45
C ALA A 15 -8.96 0.06 16.48
N VAL A 16 -9.30 0.30 15.20
CA VAL A 16 -9.29 -0.74 14.17
C VAL A 16 -7.87 -1.23 13.89
N VAL A 17 -6.90 -0.34 13.73
CA VAL A 17 -5.50 -0.72 13.45
C VAL A 17 -4.90 -1.53 14.60
N ASN A 18 -5.15 -1.14 15.85
CA ASN A 18 -4.64 -1.88 17.01
C ASN A 18 -5.33 -3.25 17.17
N LEU A 19 -6.64 -3.33 16.88
CA LEU A 19 -7.33 -4.61 16.83
C LEU A 19 -6.71 -5.52 15.76
N LEU A 20 -6.50 -5.01 14.54
CA LEU A 20 -5.87 -5.77 13.45
C LEU A 20 -4.42 -6.15 13.78
N ARG A 21 -3.65 -5.27 14.44
CA ARG A 21 -2.32 -5.63 14.97
C ARG A 21 -2.40 -6.79 15.95
N GLY A 22 -3.35 -6.74 16.88
CA GLY A 22 -3.58 -7.82 17.85
C GLY A 22 -3.91 -9.15 17.18
N ILE A 23 -4.72 -9.13 16.12
CA ILE A 23 -5.10 -10.33 15.35
C ILE A 23 -3.95 -10.84 14.47
N LEU A 24 -3.21 -9.92 13.81
CA LEU A 24 -2.18 -10.30 12.83
C LEU A 24 -0.83 -10.62 13.48
N SER A 25 -0.50 -10.02 14.63
CA SER A 25 0.79 -10.26 15.30
C SER A 25 1.06 -11.72 15.70
N PRO A 26 0.06 -12.53 16.15
CA PRO A 26 0.28 -13.95 16.42
C PRO A 26 0.41 -14.78 15.14
N VAL A 27 -0.15 -14.34 14.00
CA VAL A 27 -0.23 -15.15 12.77
C VAL A 27 0.87 -14.81 11.75
N CYS A 28 1.55 -13.68 11.85
CA CYS A 28 2.69 -13.33 11.00
C CYS A 28 3.73 -12.48 11.74
N ARG A 29 4.93 -12.38 11.16
CA ARG A 29 5.99 -11.50 11.63
C ARG A 29 6.17 -10.36 10.64
N ILE A 30 5.81 -9.14 11.03
CA ILE A 30 5.97 -7.96 10.20
C ILE A 30 7.37 -7.39 10.44
N GLU A 31 8.12 -7.21 9.36
CA GLU A 31 9.44 -6.59 9.36
C GLU A 31 9.42 -5.36 8.48
N VAL A 32 9.76 -4.20 9.06
CA VAL A 32 9.83 -2.92 8.34
C VAL A 32 11.28 -2.61 8.01
N ARG A 33 11.56 -2.36 6.72
CA ARG A 33 12.88 -2.01 6.19
C ARG A 33 12.87 -0.65 5.51
N GLY A 34 14.04 -0.01 5.47
CA GLY A 34 14.23 1.28 4.82
C GLY A 34 14.11 2.46 5.77
N THR A 35 13.76 3.62 5.24
CA THR A 35 13.73 4.87 5.99
C THR A 35 12.60 4.87 7.02
N ARG A 36 12.94 4.70 8.30
CA ARG A 36 11.97 4.79 9.41
C ARG A 36 11.50 6.23 9.66
N GLU A 37 12.25 7.20 9.18
CA GLU A 37 11.87 8.60 9.26
C GLU A 37 10.69 8.86 8.31
N VAL A 38 9.52 8.90 8.89
CA VAL A 38 8.31 9.31 8.18
C VAL A 38 8.31 10.83 8.23
N PRO A 39 8.45 11.53 7.08
CA PRO A 39 8.46 12.99 7.08
C PRO A 39 7.13 13.52 7.59
N ALA A 40 7.19 14.63 8.31
CA ALA A 40 5.99 15.39 8.61
C ALA A 40 5.40 15.93 7.30
N GLY A 41 4.07 15.94 7.22
CA GLY A 41 3.34 16.50 6.08
C GLY A 41 2.74 15.47 5.13
N PRO A 42 2.00 15.93 4.10
CA PRO A 42 1.32 15.06 3.19
C PRO A 42 2.29 14.39 2.21
N TRP A 43 2.08 13.10 1.98
CA TRP A 43 2.78 12.33 0.95
C TRP A 43 1.93 11.15 0.49
N ILE A 44 2.33 10.57 -0.64
CA ILE A 44 1.66 9.44 -1.23
C ILE A 44 2.51 8.19 -1.01
N LEU A 45 1.93 7.12 -0.46
CA LEU A 45 2.54 5.80 -0.40
C LEU A 45 2.14 5.02 -1.66
N ALA A 46 3.11 4.61 -2.47
CA ALA A 46 2.88 3.76 -3.63
C ALA A 46 3.46 2.37 -3.38
N CYS A 47 2.60 1.36 -3.21
CA CYS A 47 3.01 0.00 -2.86
C CYS A 47 2.46 -1.02 -3.87
N ASN A 48 3.19 -2.11 -4.13
CA ASN A 48 2.64 -3.26 -4.85
C ASN A 48 1.51 -3.92 -4.06
N HIS A 49 0.68 -4.75 -4.71
CA HIS A 49 -0.51 -5.33 -4.11
C HIS A 49 -0.60 -6.85 -4.33
N LEU A 50 -0.24 -7.62 -3.31
CA LEU A 50 -0.21 -9.08 -3.34
C LEU A 50 -1.46 -9.73 -2.72
N SER A 51 -2.02 -9.08 -1.69
CA SER A 51 -3.12 -9.68 -0.93
C SER A 51 -4.06 -8.64 -0.32
N HIS A 52 -5.26 -9.07 0.04
CA HIS A 52 -6.20 -8.23 0.80
C HIS A 52 -5.69 -7.88 2.21
N PHE A 53 -4.65 -8.55 2.67
CA PHE A 53 -4.00 -8.26 3.96
C PHE A 53 -3.00 -7.09 3.86
N ASP A 54 -2.63 -6.63 2.66
CA ASP A 54 -1.63 -5.56 2.49
C ASP A 54 -2.02 -4.25 3.19
N PRO A 55 -3.22 -3.68 3.00
CA PRO A 55 -3.59 -2.43 3.66
C PRO A 55 -3.50 -2.50 5.19
N PRO A 56 -4.08 -3.51 5.88
CA PRO A 56 -3.96 -3.62 7.33
C PRO A 56 -2.54 -3.90 7.82
N LEU A 57 -1.74 -4.68 7.07
CA LEU A 57 -0.34 -4.93 7.41
C LEU A 57 0.51 -3.67 7.29
N ILE A 58 0.32 -2.91 6.22
CA ILE A 58 1.00 -1.63 6.01
C ILE A 58 0.55 -0.63 7.08
N ALA A 59 -0.76 -0.47 7.31
CA ALA A 59 -1.29 0.41 8.36
C ALA A 59 -0.73 0.03 9.74
N GLY A 60 -0.60 -1.29 10.01
CA GLY A 60 0.03 -1.81 11.20
C GLY A 60 1.54 -1.53 11.31
N ALA A 61 2.23 -1.39 10.20
CA ALA A 61 3.67 -1.15 10.14
C ALA A 61 4.05 0.33 10.38
N PHE A 62 3.11 1.25 10.13
CA PHE A 62 3.32 2.68 10.29
C PHE A 62 2.77 3.21 11.62
N SER A 63 3.35 4.32 12.12
CA SER A 63 2.86 5.08 13.27
C SER A 63 1.95 6.24 12.89
N LEU A 64 1.70 6.45 11.60
CA LEU A 64 0.82 7.49 11.07
C LEU A 64 -0.34 6.86 10.30
N PRO A 65 -1.55 7.46 10.35
CA PRO A 65 -2.69 6.95 9.64
C PRO A 65 -2.53 7.15 8.12
N ILE A 66 -2.86 6.10 7.35
CA ILE A 66 -2.81 6.08 5.90
C ILE A 66 -4.21 5.87 5.36
N ASP A 67 -4.70 6.78 4.51
CA ASP A 67 -5.98 6.70 3.83
C ASP A 67 -5.81 5.92 2.52
N PHE A 68 -6.16 4.63 2.51
CA PHE A 68 -6.03 3.80 1.31
C PHE A 68 -7.21 4.00 0.35
N LEU A 69 -6.94 3.79 -0.94
CA LEU A 69 -7.99 3.68 -1.95
C LEU A 69 -8.42 2.22 -2.06
N ALA A 70 -9.74 1.96 -2.07
CA ALA A 70 -10.27 0.63 -2.25
C ALA A 70 -11.55 0.63 -3.11
N MET A 71 -11.83 -0.50 -3.73
CA MET A 71 -12.99 -0.65 -4.61
C MET A 71 -14.29 -0.37 -3.85
N ARG A 72 -15.20 0.40 -4.49
CA ARG A 72 -16.49 0.79 -3.92
C ARG A 72 -17.35 -0.41 -3.50
N GLU A 73 -17.21 -1.53 -4.18
CA GLU A 73 -17.92 -2.76 -3.89
C GLU A 73 -17.64 -3.30 -2.49
N LEU A 74 -16.46 -3.03 -1.93
CA LEU A 74 -16.10 -3.43 -0.56
C LEU A 74 -16.92 -2.71 0.51
N PHE A 75 -17.62 -1.63 0.16
CA PHE A 75 -18.46 -0.89 1.08
C PHE A 75 -19.91 -1.39 1.13
N GLN A 76 -20.28 -2.38 0.29
CA GLN A 76 -21.65 -2.89 0.16
C GLN A 76 -22.15 -3.60 1.43
N PRO A 77 -21.42 -4.55 2.07
CA PRO A 77 -21.81 -5.07 3.36
C PRO A 77 -21.73 -3.95 4.41
N ALA A 78 -22.86 -3.60 5.04
CA ALA A 78 -22.97 -2.44 5.94
C ALA A 78 -21.89 -2.42 7.04
N TRP A 79 -21.63 -3.58 7.67
CA TRP A 79 -20.62 -3.71 8.71
C TRP A 79 -19.20 -3.48 8.17
N PHE A 80 -18.90 -4.01 6.97
CA PHE A 80 -17.59 -3.83 6.35
C PHE A 80 -17.42 -2.41 5.81
N GLY A 81 -18.50 -1.83 5.25
CA GLY A 81 -18.52 -0.42 4.87
C GLY A 81 -18.32 0.52 6.06
N PHE A 82 -18.85 0.19 7.25
CA PHE A 82 -18.57 0.92 8.48
C PHE A 82 -17.07 0.84 8.84
N LEU A 83 -16.49 -0.36 8.80
CA LEU A 83 -15.05 -0.58 9.04
C LEU A 83 -14.18 0.22 8.07
N MET A 84 -14.49 0.17 6.77
CA MET A 84 -13.78 0.93 5.74
C MET A 84 -13.84 2.43 6.00
N ARG A 85 -15.02 2.96 6.36
CA ARG A 85 -15.19 4.38 6.70
C ARG A 85 -14.41 4.76 7.97
N SER A 86 -14.39 3.90 8.98
CA SER A 86 -13.60 4.11 10.22
C SER A 86 -12.10 4.18 9.93
N CYS A 87 -11.62 3.39 8.97
CA CYS A 87 -10.24 3.46 8.46
C CYS A 87 -10.03 4.57 7.42
N ARG A 88 -11.04 5.43 7.18
CA ARG A 88 -11.00 6.54 6.19
C ARG A 88 -10.65 6.11 4.77
N VAL A 89 -10.96 4.86 4.43
CA VAL A 89 -10.73 4.30 3.09
C VAL A 89 -11.52 5.09 2.06
N ILE A 90 -10.88 5.44 0.95
CA ILE A 90 -11.45 6.22 -0.16
C ILE A 90 -12.06 5.24 -1.17
N PRO A 91 -13.40 5.26 -1.39
CA PRO A 91 -14.02 4.37 -2.37
C PRO A 91 -13.69 4.78 -3.81
N VAL A 92 -13.28 3.82 -4.64
CA VAL A 92 -12.93 4.01 -6.06
C VAL A 92 -13.82 3.14 -6.94
N GLY A 93 -14.37 3.72 -8.00
CA GLY A 93 -15.11 3.01 -9.03
C GLY A 93 -14.17 2.33 -10.05
N ARG A 94 -14.61 1.17 -10.61
CA ARG A 94 -13.79 0.36 -11.54
C ARG A 94 -13.75 0.85 -12.98
N LYS A 95 -14.81 1.52 -13.44
CA LYS A 95 -15.10 1.61 -14.89
C LYS A 95 -14.58 2.86 -15.59
N GLN A 96 -14.14 3.89 -14.89
CA GLN A 96 -13.61 5.15 -15.44
C GLN A 96 -12.70 5.83 -14.44
N ALA A 97 -11.91 6.82 -14.91
CA ALA A 97 -11.18 7.70 -14.01
C ALA A 97 -12.16 8.30 -12.99
N ASP A 98 -12.15 7.78 -11.76
CA ASP A 98 -13.06 8.23 -10.70
C ASP A 98 -12.61 9.60 -10.19
N THR A 99 -13.18 10.65 -10.79
CA THR A 99 -12.87 12.03 -10.43
C THR A 99 -13.24 12.35 -8.98
N THR A 100 -14.25 11.67 -8.42
CA THR A 100 -14.65 11.82 -7.01
C THR A 100 -13.59 11.25 -6.08
N ALA A 101 -13.07 10.05 -6.39
CA ALA A 101 -11.99 9.44 -5.63
C ALA A 101 -10.72 10.29 -5.70
N LEU A 102 -10.36 10.79 -6.90
CA LEU A 102 -9.22 11.68 -7.08
C LEU A 102 -9.39 12.96 -6.25
N LYS A 103 -10.56 13.62 -6.31
CA LYS A 103 -10.84 14.83 -5.53
C LYS A 103 -10.70 14.54 -4.04
N THR A 104 -11.31 13.45 -3.54
CA THR A 104 -11.20 13.06 -2.14
C THR A 104 -9.75 12.82 -1.71
N ALA A 105 -8.97 12.12 -2.53
CA ALA A 105 -7.55 11.89 -2.24
C ALA A 105 -6.74 13.21 -2.20
N LEU A 106 -7.01 14.14 -3.12
CA LEU A 106 -6.39 15.46 -3.11
C LEU A 106 -6.76 16.26 -1.86
N ASP A 107 -8.02 16.22 -1.42
CA ASP A 107 -8.48 16.90 -0.22
C ASP A 107 -7.84 16.29 1.06
N ARG A 108 -7.62 14.97 1.08
CA ARG A 108 -6.86 14.30 2.15
C ARG A 108 -5.42 14.80 2.21
N LEU A 109 -4.74 14.85 1.07
CA LEU A 109 -3.36 15.36 1.00
C LEU A 109 -3.29 16.83 1.42
N ARG A 110 -4.22 17.69 0.96
CA ARG A 110 -4.31 19.09 1.40
C ARG A 110 -4.52 19.25 2.90
N SER A 111 -5.19 18.29 3.52
CA SER A 111 -5.38 18.24 4.98
C SER A 111 -4.19 17.67 5.74
N GLY A 112 -3.02 17.51 5.09
CA GLY A 112 -1.81 17.00 5.73
C GLY A 112 -1.78 15.48 5.92
N ARG A 113 -2.71 14.73 5.29
CA ARG A 113 -2.82 13.28 5.47
C ARG A 113 -1.97 12.51 4.45
N ILE A 114 -1.71 11.25 4.79
CA ILE A 114 -1.02 10.30 3.91
C ILE A 114 -2.07 9.54 3.10
N VAL A 115 -1.88 9.45 1.79
CA VAL A 115 -2.73 8.65 0.92
C VAL A 115 -1.96 7.44 0.41
N GLY A 116 -2.49 6.24 0.67
CA GLY A 116 -1.94 4.97 0.20
C GLY A 116 -2.58 4.54 -1.12
N VAL A 117 -1.77 4.25 -2.13
CA VAL A 117 -2.21 3.76 -3.42
C VAL A 117 -1.51 2.46 -3.79
N PHE A 118 -2.24 1.59 -4.47
CA PHE A 118 -1.69 0.40 -5.10
C PHE A 118 -1.67 0.62 -6.62
N PRO A 119 -0.56 1.12 -7.19
CA PRO A 119 -0.52 1.57 -8.58
C PRO A 119 -0.57 0.44 -9.60
N GLU A 120 -0.66 -0.81 -9.17
CA GLU A 120 -0.91 -1.98 -10.01
C GLU A 120 -2.39 -2.12 -10.41
N GLY A 121 -3.30 -1.37 -9.77
CA GLY A 121 -4.74 -1.36 -10.06
C GLY A 121 -5.47 -2.64 -9.64
N GLY A 122 -4.89 -3.46 -8.79
CA GLY A 122 -5.46 -4.70 -8.24
C GLY A 122 -4.38 -5.64 -7.74
N LEU A 123 -4.78 -6.83 -7.26
CA LEU A 123 -3.83 -7.84 -6.81
C LEU A 123 -3.02 -8.37 -7.98
N ARG A 124 -1.69 -8.28 -7.90
CA ARG A 124 -0.75 -8.69 -8.93
C ARG A 124 0.39 -9.52 -8.35
N ALA A 125 0.83 -10.53 -9.10
CA ALA A 125 1.99 -11.34 -8.75
C ALA A 125 2.67 -11.84 -10.03
N GLY A 126 3.93 -12.30 -9.93
CA GLY A 126 4.71 -12.77 -11.05
C GLY A 126 4.79 -11.74 -12.16
N LYS A 127 4.71 -12.15 -13.41
CA LYS A 127 4.83 -11.29 -14.60
C LYS A 127 3.80 -10.16 -14.69
N THR A 128 2.74 -10.18 -13.87
CA THR A 128 1.73 -9.12 -13.84
C THR A 128 2.01 -8.06 -12.79
N SER A 129 3.00 -8.25 -11.94
CA SER A 129 3.42 -7.30 -10.91
C SER A 129 4.51 -6.36 -11.42
N VAL A 130 4.49 -5.12 -10.93
CA VAL A 130 5.56 -4.14 -11.14
C VAL A 130 6.92 -4.66 -10.68
N LEU A 131 6.94 -5.53 -9.68
CA LEU A 131 8.15 -6.14 -9.14
C LEU A 131 8.87 -7.04 -10.17
N GLU A 132 8.13 -7.58 -11.15
CA GLU A 132 8.63 -8.40 -12.25
C GLU A 132 8.55 -7.68 -13.61
N GLY A 133 8.39 -6.35 -13.61
CA GLY A 133 8.47 -5.51 -14.80
C GLY A 133 7.15 -5.08 -15.44
N ALA A 134 5.99 -5.43 -14.85
CA ALA A 134 4.73 -4.93 -15.36
C ALA A 134 4.60 -3.40 -15.17
N PRO A 135 3.88 -2.69 -16.04
CA PRO A 135 3.70 -1.25 -15.94
C PRO A 135 2.76 -0.88 -14.80
N LEU A 136 2.96 0.33 -14.28
CA LEU A 136 2.05 0.96 -13.31
C LEU A 136 0.88 1.65 -14.01
N THR A 137 -0.24 1.81 -13.29
CA THR A 137 -1.38 2.60 -13.75
C THR A 137 -1.13 4.11 -13.57
N GLU A 138 -1.69 4.92 -14.47
CA GLU A 138 -1.44 6.37 -14.49
C GLU A 138 -2.01 7.14 -13.29
N GLY A 139 -2.88 6.53 -12.50
CA GLY A 139 -3.55 7.18 -11.38
C GLY A 139 -2.58 7.79 -10.35
N VAL A 140 -1.48 7.12 -10.07
CA VAL A 140 -0.47 7.62 -9.11
C VAL A 140 0.24 8.86 -9.62
N SER A 141 0.59 8.92 -10.91
CA SER A 141 1.24 10.10 -11.50
C SER A 141 0.29 11.30 -11.57
N LEU A 142 -0.99 11.05 -11.86
CA LEU A 142 -2.01 12.07 -11.86
C LEU A 142 -2.22 12.65 -10.45
N LEU A 143 -2.33 11.80 -9.43
CA LEU A 143 -2.47 12.24 -8.05
C LEU A 143 -1.25 13.05 -7.59
N ALA A 144 -0.03 12.56 -7.87
CA ALA A 144 1.21 13.25 -7.53
C ALA A 144 1.32 14.61 -8.21
N SER A 145 1.08 14.69 -9.54
CA SER A 145 1.18 15.95 -10.27
C SER A 145 0.14 16.99 -9.87
N ARG A 146 -1.06 16.53 -9.44
CA ARG A 146 -2.13 17.45 -9.00
C ARG A 146 -1.96 17.92 -7.57
N SER A 147 -1.39 17.09 -6.71
CA SER A 147 -1.15 17.44 -5.29
C SER A 147 0.18 18.16 -5.07
N GLY A 148 1.18 17.95 -5.93
CA GLY A 148 2.55 18.38 -5.69
C GLY A 148 3.26 17.62 -4.58
N CYS A 149 2.60 16.59 -3.98
CA CYS A 149 3.14 15.83 -2.87
C CYS A 149 4.17 14.80 -3.33
N PRO A 150 5.23 14.56 -2.54
CA PRO A 150 6.18 13.51 -2.83
C PRO A 150 5.53 12.13 -2.76
N VAL A 151 6.06 11.19 -3.56
CA VAL A 151 5.63 9.79 -3.57
C VAL A 151 6.72 8.92 -2.96
N ARG A 152 6.37 8.12 -1.97
CA ARG A 152 7.26 7.10 -1.40
C ARG A 152 6.96 5.75 -2.01
N PRO A 153 7.90 5.17 -2.76
CA PRO A 153 7.78 3.79 -3.20
C PRO A 153 7.85 2.87 -1.99
N ALA A 154 7.03 1.83 -1.99
CA ALA A 154 7.08 0.79 -0.99
C ALA A 154 6.88 -0.58 -1.64
N VAL A 155 7.37 -1.60 -0.97
CA VAL A 155 7.23 -2.99 -1.39
C VAL A 155 6.76 -3.82 -0.21
N ILE A 156 5.72 -4.62 -0.43
CA ILE A 156 5.27 -5.65 0.52
C ILE A 156 5.49 -7.03 -0.09
N VAL A 157 6.05 -7.95 0.71
CA VAL A 157 6.33 -9.34 0.29
C VAL A 157 5.90 -10.29 1.40
N GLY A 158 5.32 -11.42 1.02
CA GLY A 158 4.96 -12.50 1.93
C GLY A 158 3.54 -12.43 2.51
N SER A 159 2.80 -11.35 2.26
CA SER A 159 1.40 -11.20 2.71
C SER A 159 0.45 -12.21 2.07
N ASP A 160 0.74 -12.68 0.86
CA ASP A 160 -0.02 -13.69 0.13
C ASP A 160 0.00 -15.06 0.81
N GLN A 161 1.00 -15.35 1.66
CA GLN A 161 1.07 -16.58 2.44
C GLN A 161 -0.07 -16.68 3.47
N LEU A 162 -0.67 -15.55 3.88
CA LEU A 162 -1.75 -15.52 4.85
C LEU A 162 -3.09 -16.07 4.33
N TYR A 163 -3.22 -16.27 3.02
CA TYR A 163 -4.38 -16.98 2.47
C TYR A 163 -4.45 -18.47 2.85
N VAL A 164 -3.34 -19.04 3.31
CA VAL A 164 -3.26 -20.44 3.72
C VAL A 164 -3.19 -20.51 5.24
N ALA A 165 -4.30 -20.86 5.90
CA ALA A 165 -4.42 -20.84 7.36
C ALA A 165 -3.35 -21.67 8.09
N ARG A 166 -2.90 -22.81 7.52
CA ARG A 166 -1.82 -23.62 8.12
C ARG A 166 -0.49 -22.84 8.26
N ASN A 167 -0.28 -21.80 7.43
CA ASN A 167 0.92 -20.98 7.52
C ASN A 167 0.91 -20.08 8.78
N TRP A 168 -0.27 -19.81 9.35
CA TRP A 168 -0.39 -18.99 10.56
C TRP A 168 0.35 -19.61 11.74
N LEU A 169 0.35 -20.94 11.84
CA LEU A 169 1.11 -21.67 12.87
C LEU A 169 2.63 -21.49 12.70
N ARG A 170 3.08 -21.26 11.48
CA ARG A 170 4.51 -21.02 11.15
C ARG A 170 4.90 -19.55 11.24
N ARG A 171 3.93 -18.66 11.40
CA ARG A 171 4.10 -17.21 11.47
C ARG A 171 4.97 -16.69 10.32
N PRO A 172 4.48 -16.76 9.06
CA PRO A 172 5.25 -16.35 7.90
C PRO A 172 5.74 -14.93 8.07
N ARG A 173 6.93 -14.66 7.52
CA ARG A 173 7.50 -13.32 7.50
C ARG A 173 6.83 -12.50 6.42
N VAL A 174 6.40 -11.30 6.81
CA VAL A 174 5.93 -10.25 5.90
C VAL A 174 6.90 -9.09 6.00
N VAL A 175 7.49 -8.70 4.87
CA VAL A 175 8.44 -7.60 4.80
C VAL A 175 7.76 -6.42 4.13
N VAL A 176 7.80 -5.25 4.78
CA VAL A 176 7.40 -3.97 4.21
C VAL A 176 8.66 -3.12 4.07
N ALA A 177 9.10 -2.88 2.86
CA ALA A 177 10.24 -2.02 2.57
C ALA A 177 9.77 -0.66 2.05
N ILE A 178 10.41 0.41 2.53
CA ILE A 178 10.04 1.80 2.23
C ILE A 178 11.25 2.50 1.64
N GLY A 179 11.06 3.08 0.44
CA GLY A 179 12.10 3.79 -0.28
C GLY A 179 12.16 5.28 0.03
N LYS A 180 13.13 5.92 -0.62
CA LYS A 180 13.28 7.38 -0.58
C LYS A 180 12.13 8.06 -1.32
N PRO A 181 11.71 9.25 -0.90
CA PRO A 181 10.67 9.98 -1.58
C PRO A 181 11.11 10.42 -2.99
N LEU A 182 10.25 10.21 -3.99
CA LEU A 182 10.35 10.84 -5.30
C LEU A 182 9.51 12.11 -5.30
N HIS A 183 10.08 13.20 -5.81
CA HIS A 183 9.31 14.42 -6.04
C HIS A 183 8.21 14.17 -7.08
N ALA A 184 7.08 14.86 -6.90
CA ALA A 184 6.00 14.82 -7.89
C ALA A 184 6.50 15.26 -9.27
N PRO A 185 5.94 14.73 -10.38
CA PRO A 185 6.31 15.18 -11.71
C PRO A 185 5.94 16.66 -11.90
N LEU A 186 6.89 17.43 -12.39
CA LEU A 186 6.69 18.85 -12.68
C LEU A 186 5.73 19.03 -13.88
N ARG A 187 5.15 20.23 -14.00
CA ARG A 187 4.38 20.60 -15.20
C ARG A 187 5.29 20.51 -16.44
N GLY A 188 4.83 19.78 -17.46
CA GLY A 188 5.62 19.57 -18.69
C GLY A 188 6.58 18.38 -18.64
N GLN A 189 6.84 17.79 -17.48
CA GLN A 189 7.62 16.56 -17.39
C GLN A 189 6.81 15.37 -17.94
N ASP A 190 7.49 14.47 -18.65
CA ASP A 190 6.86 13.23 -19.13
C ASP A 190 6.48 12.34 -17.95
N ARG A 191 5.16 12.18 -17.76
CA ARG A 191 4.61 11.31 -16.71
C ARG A 191 5.00 9.84 -16.91
N LYS A 192 5.22 9.41 -18.14
CA LYS A 192 5.64 8.02 -18.43
C LYS A 192 7.06 7.80 -17.91
N GLU A 193 7.97 8.73 -18.15
CA GLU A 193 9.32 8.67 -17.62
C GLU A 193 9.32 8.66 -16.08
N TRP A 194 8.53 9.54 -15.46
CA TRP A 194 8.40 9.58 -14.00
C TRP A 194 7.84 8.26 -13.44
N MET A 195 6.85 7.67 -14.10
CA MET A 195 6.29 6.36 -13.71
C MET A 195 7.31 5.24 -13.89
N ALA A 196 8.12 5.28 -14.93
CA ALA A 196 9.20 4.32 -15.12
C ALA A 196 10.24 4.39 -13.98
N ARG A 197 10.58 5.59 -13.53
CA ARG A 197 11.44 5.81 -12.35
C ARG A 197 10.81 5.25 -11.08
N LEU A 198 9.52 5.51 -10.83
CA LEU A 198 8.81 4.96 -9.68
C LEU A 198 8.83 3.43 -9.69
N ALA A 199 8.56 2.82 -10.85
CA ALA A 199 8.60 1.37 -11.03
C ALA A 199 10.02 0.81 -10.78
N GLU A 200 11.06 1.52 -11.23
CA GLU A 200 12.46 1.13 -11.00
C GLU A 200 12.83 1.17 -9.52
N GLU A 201 12.43 2.21 -8.81
CA GLU A 201 12.65 2.31 -7.36
C GLU A 201 11.96 1.15 -6.61
N MET A 202 10.74 0.78 -7.02
CA MET A 202 10.03 -0.36 -6.43
C MET A 202 10.77 -1.68 -6.72
N ARG A 203 11.28 -1.88 -7.95
CA ARG A 203 12.09 -3.06 -8.30
C ARG A 203 13.41 -3.11 -7.54
N SER A 204 14.08 -1.98 -7.39
CA SER A 204 15.33 -1.87 -6.60
C SER A 204 15.10 -2.27 -5.15
N LEU A 205 14.05 -1.74 -4.51
CA LEU A 205 13.64 -2.13 -3.16
C LEU A 205 13.33 -3.63 -3.06
N PHE A 206 12.63 -4.18 -4.04
CA PHE A 206 12.36 -5.62 -4.08
C PHE A 206 13.66 -6.43 -4.19
N GLY A 207 14.61 -5.99 -5.01
CA GLY A 207 15.93 -6.58 -5.11
C GLY A 207 16.70 -6.58 -3.78
N GLU A 208 16.63 -5.47 -3.03
CA GLU A 208 17.20 -5.38 -1.68
C GLU A 208 16.54 -6.36 -0.71
N VAL A 209 15.20 -6.45 -0.71
CA VAL A 209 14.46 -7.39 0.11
C VAL A 209 14.83 -8.84 -0.24
N LYS A 210 14.90 -9.17 -1.53
CA LYS A 210 15.31 -10.51 -1.98
C LYS A 210 16.70 -10.88 -1.45
N ARG A 211 17.69 -10.00 -1.61
CA ARG A 211 19.06 -10.24 -1.13
C ARG A 211 19.13 -10.38 0.40
N ALA A 212 18.47 -9.48 1.12
CA ALA A 212 18.51 -9.45 2.59
C ALA A 212 17.86 -10.68 3.23
N HIS A 213 16.88 -11.28 2.57
CA HIS A 213 16.11 -12.41 3.11
C HIS A 213 16.37 -13.73 2.40
N ARG A 214 17.30 -13.78 1.43
CA ARG A 214 17.53 -14.94 0.57
C ARG A 214 16.23 -15.45 -0.07
N LEU A 215 15.39 -14.53 -0.54
CA LEU A 215 14.08 -14.86 -1.11
C LEU A 215 14.16 -15.64 -2.44
N GLU A 216 15.35 -15.89 -2.95
CA GLU A 216 15.56 -16.80 -4.10
C GLU A 216 15.10 -18.23 -3.79
N GLU A 217 15.15 -18.62 -2.50
CA GLU A 217 14.67 -19.92 -2.00
C GLU A 217 13.20 -19.87 -1.53
N VAL A 218 12.64 -18.68 -1.32
CA VAL A 218 11.25 -18.53 -0.90
C VAL A 218 10.39 -18.41 -2.14
N VAL A 219 9.36 -19.22 -2.19
CA VAL A 219 8.32 -19.20 -3.23
C VAL A 219 7.94 -17.76 -3.57
N LEU A 220 8.25 -17.33 -4.80
CA LEU A 220 7.87 -16.03 -5.34
C LEU A 220 6.39 -15.73 -5.04
N PRO A 221 6.02 -14.45 -4.84
CA PRO A 221 4.63 -14.07 -4.60
C PRO A 221 3.69 -14.69 -5.62
N LYS A 222 2.64 -15.35 -5.13
CA LYS A 222 1.60 -15.98 -5.97
C LYS A 222 0.30 -15.21 -5.83
N THR A 223 -0.51 -15.23 -6.89
CA THR A 223 -1.87 -14.70 -6.80
C THR A 223 -2.70 -15.50 -5.80
N PRO A 224 -3.78 -14.94 -5.22
CA PRO A 224 -4.68 -15.68 -4.32
C PRO A 224 -5.18 -16.99 -4.92
N GLN A 225 -5.47 -17.00 -6.23
CA GLN A 225 -5.94 -18.19 -6.96
C GLN A 225 -4.86 -19.27 -7.07
N GLU A 226 -3.61 -18.87 -7.35
CA GLU A 226 -2.48 -19.80 -7.39
C GLU A 226 -2.15 -20.36 -6.01
N ARG A 227 -2.23 -19.53 -4.95
CA ARG A 227 -2.06 -20.01 -3.57
C ARG A 227 -3.14 -21.01 -3.19
N TRP A 228 -4.38 -20.73 -3.53
CA TRP A 228 -5.46 -21.66 -3.26
C TRP A 228 -5.26 -23.01 -3.95
N LYS A 229 -4.89 -23.01 -5.23
CA LYS A 229 -4.61 -24.24 -5.98
C LYS A 229 -3.42 -25.02 -5.43
N SER A 230 -2.37 -24.35 -4.95
CA SER A 230 -1.17 -24.99 -4.38
C SER A 230 -1.33 -25.46 -2.95
N GLY A 231 -2.44 -25.15 -2.29
CA GLY A 231 -2.75 -25.56 -0.91
C GLY A 231 -3.64 -26.79 -0.78
N ARG A 232 -4.06 -27.38 -1.94
CA ARG A 232 -4.85 -28.64 -1.98
C ARG A 232 -3.96 -29.84 -2.12
#